data_bd4a61c4d41bb66583f81c9b09e75cea
#
_entry.id   bd4a61c4d41bb66583f81c9b09e75cea
#
_cell.length_a   1.000
_cell.length_b   1.000
_cell.length_c   1.000
_cell.angle_alpha   90.00
_cell.angle_beta   90.00
_cell.angle_gamma   90.00
#
_symmetry.space_group_name_H-M   'P 1'
#
loop_
_entity.id
_entity.type
_entity.pdbx_description
1 polymer ?
#
loop_
_entity_poly.entity_id
_entity_poly.type
_entity_poly.pdbx_seq_one_letter_code
_entity_poly.pdbx_strand_id
1 'polypeptide(L)'
;MKKLLLSSASAAALLVAVPAFAQNTSTVDQNGTDLGAVVTQSGSSNGSTVTQTGSGNDANVTQSGTNGTSSVTQSTVNSQTPDRNNTVTVKQSGDSADSTVVQERGDGIDNRNRVFVEQDGDNTSSVSQAGTANAAEVHQSGGTGNDSTITQGGQLNSVGDAVDETASAGVTQVGNDNISTVDQNPASRAVASVLQDGDANNSAIRQELIGGPGSAAASHATVSQTGTSNESTINQLSSENPSLLDASVIQNGEDLVSTIDQSGSDNDASVNQSGLRNTSDIDQNGDGNSAIVTQAGTDNESIVEQGLTNTASTGNSADVDQQAGASNAYSSVQMNGDGNSAGVIQSAANTENYTRVDGANNDSSVTQRGANGVSTLFQGYQSYVPRPETADGNTATVTQKATSEYADSYVWQAGSDNTATVTQSGTAASLDTGYNFVDVEQISDGNTATVDQVADRSRATIYQGYEQIVPGTYGYNYAPGTGNTGTITQMAGGDDSKADIIQGGSGNTASTTQSGLSNLSQLNQLGSGHTADVTQSGADNESLLVQYGMDNTATVTQLSNGNSSTVNQDGSGNTVTVTQGL
;
A
#
# COMPACT_ATOMS: atom_id res chain seq x y z
N MET A 1 -34.53 20.14 85.97
CA MET A 1 -34.83 18.83 85.38
C MET A 1 -35.89 18.97 84.28
N LYS A 2 -35.60 19.59 83.18
CA LYS A 2 -36.48 19.67 81.97
C LYS A 2 -35.63 19.89 80.75
N LYS A 3 -34.82 18.90 80.34
CA LYS A 3 -34.08 18.91 79.07
C LYS A 3 -33.70 17.49 78.67
N LEU A 4 -34.61 16.55 78.63
CA LEU A 4 -34.30 15.19 78.15
C LEU A 4 -35.49 14.47 77.51
N LEU A 5 -36.32 15.14 76.75
CA LEU A 5 -37.46 14.48 76.10
C LEU A 5 -37.73 14.98 74.65
N LEU A 6 -36.74 15.63 73.96
CA LEU A 6 -36.92 16.07 72.59
C LEU A 6 -35.94 15.41 71.59
N SER A 7 -35.12 14.47 72.00
CA SER A 7 -34.16 13.82 71.13
C SER A 7 -34.56 12.43 70.59
N SER A 8 -35.71 11.89 71.07
CA SER A 8 -36.13 10.55 70.66
C SER A 8 -37.25 10.49 69.64
N ALA A 9 -37.85 11.63 69.23
CA ALA A 9 -38.91 11.66 68.27
C ALA A 9 -38.44 12.02 66.82
N SER A 10 -37.21 12.53 66.67
CA SER A 10 -36.65 12.84 65.36
C SER A 10 -35.87 11.69 64.72
N ALA A 11 -35.51 10.65 65.47
CA ALA A 11 -34.78 9.50 64.95
C ALA A 11 -35.69 8.43 64.35
N ALA A 12 -36.98 8.42 64.63
CA ALA A 12 -37.90 7.41 64.09
C ALA A 12 -38.63 7.81 62.81
N ALA A 13 -38.58 9.09 62.43
CA ALA A 13 -39.16 9.56 61.15
C ALA A 13 -38.20 9.49 59.97
N LEU A 14 -36.91 9.17 60.16
CA LEU A 14 -35.90 9.06 59.10
C LEU A 14 -35.73 7.64 58.57
N LEU A 15 -36.50 6.66 59.08
CA LEU A 15 -36.41 5.25 58.72
C LEU A 15 -37.50 4.76 57.74
N VAL A 16 -38.30 5.64 57.15
CA VAL A 16 -39.38 5.25 56.23
C VAL A 16 -39.22 5.86 54.83
N ALA A 17 -38.25 6.69 54.57
CA ALA A 17 -37.78 6.93 53.20
C ALA A 17 -36.71 5.86 52.94
N VAL A 18 -37.08 4.75 52.32
CA VAL A 18 -36.09 3.92 51.63
C VAL A 18 -35.53 4.85 50.54
N PRO A 19 -34.32 5.39 50.70
CA PRO A 19 -33.71 6.07 49.58
C PRO A 19 -33.56 5.01 48.50
N ALA A 20 -33.95 5.33 47.28
CA ALA A 20 -33.43 4.63 46.11
C ALA A 20 -31.90 4.74 46.29
N PHE A 21 -31.25 3.64 46.69
CA PHE A 21 -29.81 3.61 46.89
C PHE A 21 -29.12 3.78 45.58
N ALA A 22 -28.75 4.98 45.21
CA ALA A 22 -27.61 5.20 44.35
C ALA A 22 -26.40 4.64 45.16
N GLN A 23 -26.02 3.37 44.90
CA GLN A 23 -24.84 2.76 45.55
C GLN A 23 -23.56 3.22 44.84
N ASN A 24 -23.42 4.51 44.61
CA ASN A 24 -22.21 5.07 44.04
C ASN A 24 -21.08 5.01 45.08
N THR A 25 -19.89 4.59 44.64
CA THR A 25 -18.70 4.54 45.49
C THR A 25 -17.59 5.39 44.88
N SER A 26 -16.92 6.17 45.72
CA SER A 26 -15.76 6.96 45.28
C SER A 26 -14.64 6.83 46.28
N THR A 27 -13.44 6.54 45.84
CA THR A 27 -12.22 6.54 46.65
C THR A 27 -11.23 7.53 46.03
N VAL A 28 -10.74 8.48 46.82
CA VAL A 28 -9.71 9.43 46.44
C VAL A 28 -8.56 9.33 47.44
N ASP A 29 -7.37 8.96 46.94
CA ASP A 29 -6.13 8.88 47.72
C ASP A 29 -5.10 9.85 47.11
N GLN A 30 -4.71 10.86 47.90
CA GLN A 30 -3.79 11.91 47.48
C GLN A 30 -2.59 11.98 48.45
N ASN A 31 -1.39 11.80 47.89
CA ASN A 31 -0.15 11.86 48.67
C ASN A 31 0.86 12.80 47.99
N GLY A 32 0.88 14.05 48.38
CA GLY A 32 1.77 15.06 47.78
C GLY A 32 1.32 16.51 47.98
N THR A 33 1.64 17.36 47.01
CA THR A 33 1.31 18.80 47.07
C THR A 33 0.63 19.25 45.78
N ASP A 34 -0.29 20.21 45.87
CA ASP A 34 -1.02 20.81 44.75
C ASP A 34 -1.74 19.74 43.89
N LEU A 35 -2.43 18.81 44.56
CA LEU A 35 -3.20 17.75 43.94
C LEU A 35 -4.69 18.13 43.88
N GLY A 36 -5.31 18.07 42.72
CA GLY A 36 -6.74 18.29 42.50
C GLY A 36 -7.46 17.00 42.13
N ALA A 37 -8.59 16.69 42.76
CA ALA A 37 -9.47 15.61 42.33
C ALA A 37 -10.92 16.03 42.50
N VAL A 38 -11.70 15.92 41.44
CA VAL A 38 -13.14 16.13 41.44
C VAL A 38 -13.83 14.86 40.95
N VAL A 39 -14.71 14.29 41.75
CA VAL A 39 -15.53 13.14 41.37
C VAL A 39 -17.00 13.51 41.48
N THR A 40 -17.71 13.46 40.38
CA THR A 40 -19.16 13.71 40.32
C THR A 40 -19.87 12.46 39.81
N GLN A 41 -20.73 11.87 40.63
CA GLN A 41 -21.47 10.65 40.31
C GLN A 41 -22.97 10.90 40.46
N SER A 42 -23.71 10.64 39.39
CA SER A 42 -25.17 10.57 39.36
C SER A 42 -25.60 9.23 38.77
N GLY A 43 -26.83 8.78 39.00
CA GLY A 43 -27.25 7.43 38.63
C GLY A 43 -27.00 6.43 39.75
N SER A 44 -26.72 5.15 39.42
CA SER A 44 -26.61 4.11 40.44
C SER A 44 -25.43 3.15 40.21
N SER A 45 -24.85 2.67 41.31
CA SER A 45 -23.78 1.67 41.29
C SER A 45 -22.50 2.06 40.56
N ASN A 46 -22.24 3.36 40.39
CA ASN A 46 -21.00 3.82 39.78
C ASN A 46 -19.84 3.73 40.79
N GLY A 47 -18.66 3.28 40.32
CA GLY A 47 -17.44 3.19 41.08
C GLY A 47 -16.36 4.13 40.50
N SER A 48 -15.68 4.91 41.35
CA SER A 48 -14.54 5.71 40.96
C SER A 48 -13.40 5.58 41.93
N THR A 49 -12.19 5.35 41.45
CA THR A 49 -10.96 5.37 42.23
C THR A 49 -10.00 6.38 41.60
N VAL A 50 -9.53 7.34 42.40
CA VAL A 50 -8.51 8.31 42.00
C VAL A 50 -7.33 8.20 42.95
N THR A 51 -6.16 7.84 42.44
CA THR A 51 -4.91 7.77 43.23
C THR A 51 -3.91 8.77 42.65
N GLN A 52 -3.48 9.72 43.43
CA GLN A 52 -2.52 10.74 42.99
C GLN A 52 -1.32 10.78 43.93
N THR A 53 -0.12 10.70 43.40
CA THR A 53 1.14 10.84 44.14
C THR A 53 2.03 11.91 43.54
N GLY A 54 2.77 12.66 44.34
CA GLY A 54 3.69 13.69 43.89
C GLY A 54 3.10 15.11 43.93
N SER A 55 3.23 15.88 42.86
CA SER A 55 2.75 17.25 42.83
C SER A 55 2.13 17.67 41.51
N GLY A 56 1.12 18.54 41.57
CA GLY A 56 0.51 19.17 40.39
C GLY A 56 -0.29 18.20 39.49
N ASN A 57 -0.99 17.22 40.04
CA ASN A 57 -1.88 16.34 39.26
C ASN A 57 -3.34 16.77 39.46
N ASP A 58 -4.09 16.83 38.36
CA ASP A 58 -5.52 17.12 38.35
C ASP A 58 -6.31 15.97 37.72
N ALA A 59 -7.35 15.49 38.40
CA ALA A 59 -8.27 14.47 37.90
C ALA A 59 -9.73 14.95 38.03
N ASN A 60 -10.48 14.85 36.94
CA ASN A 60 -11.92 15.13 36.91
C ASN A 60 -12.67 13.90 36.40
N VAL A 61 -13.50 13.28 37.22
CA VAL A 61 -14.30 12.11 36.86
C VAL A 61 -15.78 12.46 37.00
N THR A 62 -16.53 12.33 35.92
CA THR A 62 -17.97 12.51 35.86
C THR A 62 -18.65 11.25 35.37
N GLN A 63 -19.50 10.64 36.18
CA GLN A 63 -20.26 9.44 35.87
C GLN A 63 -21.76 9.72 36.04
N SER A 64 -22.55 9.52 35.02
CA SER A 64 -24.01 9.78 35.05
C SER A 64 -24.88 8.57 34.72
N GLY A 65 -24.30 7.45 34.34
CA GLY A 65 -24.99 6.19 34.04
C GLY A 65 -25.19 5.26 35.21
N THR A 66 -25.27 3.95 34.92
CA THR A 66 -25.35 2.89 35.93
C THR A 66 -24.18 1.91 35.77
N ASN A 67 -23.63 1.41 36.86
CA ASN A 67 -22.52 0.45 36.91
C ASN A 67 -21.22 0.92 36.23
N GLY A 68 -21.05 2.21 35.97
CA GLY A 68 -19.81 2.73 35.38
C GLY A 68 -18.63 2.60 36.32
N THR A 69 -17.46 2.18 35.82
CA THR A 69 -16.22 2.13 36.62
C THR A 69 -15.17 3.07 36.03
N SER A 70 -14.43 3.75 36.90
CA SER A 70 -13.32 4.61 36.52
C SER A 70 -12.16 4.47 37.48
N SER A 71 -10.97 4.16 36.93
CA SER A 71 -9.73 4.10 37.69
C SER A 71 -8.72 5.10 37.14
N VAL A 72 -8.31 6.07 37.92
CA VAL A 72 -7.30 7.08 37.58
C VAL A 72 -6.11 6.98 38.50
N THR A 73 -4.93 6.69 37.95
CA THR A 73 -3.67 6.69 38.71
C THR A 73 -2.72 7.71 38.08
N GLN A 74 -2.30 8.68 38.87
CA GLN A 74 -1.33 9.71 38.43
C GLN A 74 -0.14 9.73 39.40
N SER A 75 1.07 9.56 38.88
CA SER A 75 2.30 9.66 39.65
C SER A 75 3.26 10.69 39.02
N THR A 76 3.62 11.69 39.83
CA THR A 76 4.66 12.67 39.47
C THR A 76 5.73 12.73 40.55
N VAL A 77 6.94 13.09 40.19
CA VAL A 77 7.97 13.44 41.15
C VAL A 77 8.00 14.95 41.32
N ASN A 78 8.18 15.42 42.55
CA ASN A 78 8.18 16.81 42.95
C ASN A 78 8.62 17.79 41.85
N SER A 79 7.66 18.38 41.16
CA SER A 79 7.89 19.48 40.25
C SER A 79 8.02 20.77 41.07
N GLN A 80 9.12 21.51 40.90
CA GLN A 80 9.30 22.81 41.55
C GLN A 80 8.60 23.97 40.81
N THR A 81 7.78 23.66 39.81
CA THR A 81 7.03 24.65 38.99
C THR A 81 5.53 24.36 39.03
N PRO A 82 4.72 25.27 39.61
CA PRO A 82 3.28 25.03 39.88
C PRO A 82 2.38 24.98 38.62
N ASP A 83 2.87 25.29 37.43
CA ASP A 83 2.04 25.43 36.22
C ASP A 83 2.14 24.22 35.24
N ARG A 84 2.57 23.06 35.74
CA ARG A 84 2.86 21.89 34.86
C ARG A 84 2.23 20.61 35.38
N ASN A 85 0.92 20.54 35.22
CA ASN A 85 0.09 19.49 35.80
C ASN A 85 -0.21 18.39 34.78
N ASN A 86 -0.13 17.13 35.22
CA ASN A 86 -0.81 16.05 34.52
C ASN A 86 -2.32 16.23 34.67
N THR A 87 -3.06 16.12 33.59
CA THR A 87 -4.52 16.28 33.66
C THR A 87 -5.22 15.04 33.13
N VAL A 88 -6.26 14.61 33.82
CA VAL A 88 -7.16 13.53 33.39
C VAL A 88 -8.60 14.03 33.48
N THR A 89 -9.35 13.85 32.40
CA THR A 89 -10.80 14.05 32.40
C THR A 89 -11.47 12.77 31.91
N VAL A 90 -12.35 12.20 32.72
CA VAL A 90 -13.18 11.04 32.36
C VAL A 90 -14.64 11.42 32.46
N LYS A 91 -15.39 11.22 31.39
CA LYS A 91 -16.84 11.39 31.34
C LYS A 91 -17.48 10.07 30.91
N GLN A 92 -18.36 9.53 31.72
CA GLN A 92 -19.10 8.31 31.43
C GLN A 92 -20.60 8.57 31.57
N SER A 93 -21.36 8.45 30.52
CA SER A 93 -22.80 8.69 30.52
C SER A 93 -23.65 7.43 30.27
N GLY A 94 -23.04 6.35 29.85
CA GLY A 94 -23.72 5.09 29.57
C GLY A 94 -23.81 4.13 30.76
N ASP A 95 -24.37 2.96 30.51
CA ASP A 95 -24.41 1.87 31.47
C ASP A 95 -23.15 1.01 31.30
N SER A 96 -22.52 0.60 32.42
CA SER A 96 -21.36 -0.30 32.47
C SER A 96 -20.08 0.19 31.79
N ALA A 97 -19.95 1.49 31.52
CA ALA A 97 -18.71 2.03 30.96
C ALA A 97 -17.50 1.80 31.89
N ASP A 98 -16.39 1.32 31.33
CA ASP A 98 -15.14 1.09 32.07
C ASP A 98 -14.00 1.96 31.54
N SER A 99 -13.30 2.69 32.44
CA SER A 99 -12.17 3.52 32.06
C SER A 99 -11.00 3.34 33.01
N THR A 100 -9.84 3.00 32.50
CA THR A 100 -8.59 2.95 33.22
C THR A 100 -7.60 3.96 32.66
N VAL A 101 -7.12 4.89 33.47
CA VAL A 101 -6.10 5.86 33.10
C VAL A 101 -4.91 5.77 34.05
N VAL A 102 -3.72 5.54 33.49
CA VAL A 102 -2.46 5.52 34.21
C VAL A 102 -1.52 6.56 33.62
N GLN A 103 -1.12 7.55 34.41
CA GLN A 103 -0.08 8.49 34.01
C GLN A 103 1.13 8.33 34.93
N GLU A 104 2.19 7.74 34.41
CA GLU A 104 3.42 7.51 35.12
C GLU A 104 4.45 8.58 34.78
N ARG A 105 5.40 8.73 35.68
CA ARG A 105 6.45 9.72 35.60
C ARG A 105 7.34 9.56 34.40
N GLY A 106 7.60 10.66 33.67
CA GLY A 106 8.77 10.81 32.81
C GLY A 106 9.95 11.46 33.55
N ASP A 107 11.16 11.20 33.10
CA ASP A 107 12.41 11.75 33.67
C ASP A 107 12.65 13.26 33.36
N GLY A 108 11.67 13.95 32.75
CA GLY A 108 11.77 15.33 32.27
C GLY A 108 11.26 16.40 33.24
N ILE A 109 11.60 17.65 32.92
CA ILE A 109 11.21 18.85 33.70
C ILE A 109 9.75 19.27 33.39
N ASP A 110 9.14 18.72 32.33
CA ASP A 110 7.84 19.13 31.78
C ASP A 110 6.85 17.94 31.79
N ASN A 111 6.11 17.77 32.85
CA ASN A 111 5.16 16.68 33.05
C ASN A 111 3.72 17.12 32.68
N ARG A 112 3.48 17.47 31.40
CA ARG A 112 2.13 17.85 30.95
C ARG A 112 1.47 16.71 30.16
N ASN A 113 1.34 15.54 30.80
CA ASN A 113 0.55 14.48 30.21
C ASN A 113 -0.95 14.79 30.32
N ARG A 114 -1.69 14.57 29.28
CA ARG A 114 -3.10 14.93 29.20
C ARG A 114 -3.92 13.76 28.68
N VAL A 115 -5.01 13.43 29.36
CA VAL A 115 -5.96 12.39 28.94
C VAL A 115 -7.38 12.93 29.02
N PHE A 116 -8.13 12.71 27.94
CA PHE A 116 -9.56 12.90 27.90
C PHE A 116 -10.24 11.59 27.45
N VAL A 117 -11.21 11.12 28.23
CA VAL A 117 -12.03 9.94 27.90
C VAL A 117 -13.50 10.32 28.01
N GLU A 118 -14.27 10.08 26.96
CA GLU A 118 -15.72 10.23 26.93
C GLU A 118 -16.37 8.95 26.41
N GLN A 119 -17.22 8.33 27.21
CA GLN A 119 -17.86 7.07 26.90
C GLN A 119 -19.38 7.19 27.11
N ASP A 120 -20.14 6.74 26.10
CA ASP A 120 -21.58 6.56 26.17
C ASP A 120 -21.93 5.11 25.80
N GLY A 121 -22.50 4.35 26.71
CA GLY A 121 -22.78 2.92 26.57
C GLY A 121 -21.79 2.02 27.34
N ASP A 122 -21.92 0.71 27.12
CA ASP A 122 -21.07 -0.35 27.71
C ASP A 122 -19.77 -0.47 26.90
N ASN A 123 -18.84 0.46 27.12
CA ASN A 123 -17.58 0.58 26.38
C ASN A 123 -16.38 0.57 27.34
N THR A 124 -15.24 0.09 26.84
CA THR A 124 -14.00 0.00 27.62
C THR A 124 -12.92 0.93 27.04
N SER A 125 -12.19 1.63 27.91
CA SER A 125 -11.00 2.36 27.52
C SER A 125 -9.84 2.18 28.49
N SER A 126 -8.64 2.02 27.96
CA SER A 126 -7.39 1.95 28.72
C SER A 126 -6.37 2.92 28.17
N VAL A 127 -5.92 3.88 28.96
CA VAL A 127 -4.90 4.84 28.56
C VAL A 127 -3.72 4.79 29.52
N SER A 128 -2.54 4.49 29.01
CA SER A 128 -1.28 4.47 29.75
C SER A 128 -0.29 5.47 29.16
N GLN A 129 0.13 6.45 29.93
CA GLN A 129 1.11 7.45 29.52
C GLN A 129 2.34 7.42 30.43
N ALA A 130 3.51 7.17 29.86
CA ALA A 130 4.81 7.28 30.51
C ALA A 130 5.65 8.33 29.77
N GLY A 131 6.37 9.18 30.48
CA GLY A 131 7.17 10.24 29.85
C GLY A 131 6.59 11.64 30.00
N THR A 132 6.81 12.53 29.03
CA THR A 132 6.48 13.96 29.21
C THR A 132 5.70 14.53 28.01
N ALA A 133 4.71 15.36 28.32
CA ALA A 133 3.89 16.10 27.36
C ALA A 133 3.17 15.18 26.32
N ASN A 134 2.72 14.02 26.77
CA ASN A 134 1.89 13.13 25.96
C ASN A 134 0.41 13.54 26.06
N ALA A 135 -0.33 13.40 24.96
CA ALA A 135 -1.75 13.70 24.91
C ALA A 135 -2.55 12.55 24.31
N ALA A 136 -3.63 12.15 24.95
CA ALA A 136 -4.53 11.10 24.50
C ALA A 136 -5.99 11.50 24.64
N GLU A 137 -6.81 11.19 23.63
CA GLU A 137 -8.24 11.44 23.61
C GLU A 137 -8.98 10.18 23.14
N VAL A 138 -10.05 9.81 23.83
CA VAL A 138 -10.91 8.67 23.50
C VAL A 138 -12.36 9.11 23.53
N HIS A 139 -13.08 8.92 22.42
CA HIS A 139 -14.52 9.10 22.30
C HIS A 139 -15.18 7.80 21.85
N GLN A 140 -16.06 7.24 22.66
CA GLN A 140 -16.82 6.04 22.35
C GLN A 140 -18.30 6.32 22.52
N SER A 141 -19.06 6.20 21.44
CA SER A 141 -20.47 6.55 21.41
C SER A 141 -21.30 5.67 20.48
N GLY A 142 -22.60 5.71 20.64
CA GLY A 142 -23.58 5.13 19.70
C GLY A 142 -23.76 3.62 19.78
N GLY A 143 -23.07 2.91 20.70
CA GLY A 143 -23.18 1.46 20.80
C GLY A 143 -22.54 0.89 22.06
N THR A 144 -22.25 -0.41 22.01
CA THR A 144 -21.67 -1.17 23.12
C THR A 144 -20.50 -2.03 22.64
N GLY A 145 -19.64 -2.44 23.58
CA GLY A 145 -18.54 -3.34 23.29
C GLY A 145 -17.34 -2.70 22.59
N ASN A 146 -17.31 -1.37 22.44
CA ASN A 146 -16.14 -0.72 21.90
C ASN A 146 -14.97 -0.75 22.89
N ASP A 147 -13.79 -1.13 22.42
CA ASP A 147 -12.57 -1.21 23.22
C ASP A 147 -11.47 -0.32 22.63
N SER A 148 -10.90 0.54 23.46
CA SER A 148 -9.79 1.42 23.06
C SER A 148 -8.62 1.29 24.02
N THR A 149 -7.44 0.94 23.50
CA THR A 149 -6.20 0.90 24.25
C THR A 149 -5.18 1.88 23.68
N ILE A 150 -4.68 2.81 24.50
CA ILE A 150 -3.64 3.77 24.13
C ILE A 150 -2.45 3.63 25.07
N THR A 151 -1.28 3.35 24.52
CA THR A 151 -0.01 3.34 25.26
C THR A 151 0.93 4.38 24.68
N GLN A 152 1.38 5.32 25.49
CA GLN A 152 2.34 6.36 25.08
C GLN A 152 3.56 6.36 26.00
N GLY A 153 4.74 6.12 25.42
CA GLY A 153 6.04 6.27 26.08
C GLY A 153 6.90 7.29 25.36
N GLY A 154 7.76 8.01 26.08
CA GLY A 154 8.62 9.01 25.46
C GLY A 154 8.13 10.45 25.63
N GLN A 155 8.26 11.28 24.60
CA GLN A 155 7.99 12.71 24.74
C GLN A 155 7.17 13.28 23.57
N LEU A 156 6.22 14.16 23.88
CA LEU A 156 5.42 14.91 22.89
C LEU A 156 4.62 14.02 21.93
N ASN A 157 4.16 12.86 22.37
CA ASN A 157 3.29 12.01 21.55
C ASN A 157 1.84 12.50 21.63
N SER A 158 1.13 12.43 20.54
CA SER A 158 -0.27 12.81 20.48
C SER A 158 -1.11 11.70 19.81
N VAL A 159 -2.14 11.27 20.50
CA VAL A 159 -3.24 10.52 19.93
C VAL A 159 -4.42 11.49 19.86
N GLY A 160 -4.65 12.01 18.67
CA GLY A 160 -5.55 13.13 18.43
C GLY A 160 -4.92 14.49 18.67
N ASP A 161 -5.67 15.53 18.45
CA ASP A 161 -5.26 16.91 18.69
C ASP A 161 -5.70 17.37 20.10
N ALA A 162 -5.21 16.65 21.12
CA ALA A 162 -5.53 16.95 22.53
C ALA A 162 -4.92 18.27 23.05
N VAL A 163 -4.37 19.10 22.18
CA VAL A 163 -3.81 20.41 22.55
C VAL A 163 -4.89 21.50 22.58
N ASP A 164 -6.03 21.27 21.91
CA ASP A 164 -7.15 22.22 21.90
C ASP A 164 -8.47 21.46 22.13
N GLU A 165 -9.28 21.86 23.11
CA GLU A 165 -10.59 21.25 23.43
C GLU A 165 -11.60 21.26 22.27
N THR A 166 -11.22 21.77 21.11
CA THR A 166 -12.05 21.90 19.91
C THR A 166 -11.55 21.08 18.71
N ALA A 167 -10.44 20.36 18.81
CA ALA A 167 -9.87 19.63 17.67
C ALA A 167 -10.10 18.11 17.80
N SER A 168 -10.40 17.49 16.68
CA SER A 168 -10.93 16.14 16.52
C SER A 168 -9.97 15.02 16.92
N ALA A 169 -10.48 14.21 17.77
CA ALA A 169 -10.36 12.80 18.08
C ALA A 169 -9.04 12.06 17.84
N GLY A 170 -8.49 11.57 18.93
CA GLY A 170 -7.48 10.53 18.97
C GLY A 170 -8.01 9.17 18.53
N VAL A 171 -8.87 8.61 19.34
CA VAL A 171 -9.65 7.42 19.00
C VAL A 171 -11.13 7.79 19.11
N THR A 172 -11.85 7.69 18.02
CA THR A 172 -13.30 7.84 17.98
C THR A 172 -13.91 6.53 17.49
N GLN A 173 -14.79 5.95 18.28
CA GLN A 173 -15.51 4.73 17.95
C GLN A 173 -17.02 4.98 18.07
N VAL A 174 -17.72 4.75 16.97
CA VAL A 174 -19.18 4.87 16.86
C VAL A 174 -19.73 3.55 16.37
N GLY A 175 -20.70 2.96 17.08
CA GLY A 175 -21.27 1.64 16.76
C GLY A 175 -20.86 0.59 17.79
N ASN A 176 -20.84 -0.70 17.39
CA ASN A 176 -20.66 -1.80 18.32
C ASN A 176 -19.36 -2.56 18.07
N ASP A 177 -18.78 -3.11 19.14
CA ASP A 177 -17.67 -4.07 19.11
C ASP A 177 -16.44 -3.60 18.32
N ASN A 178 -16.23 -2.28 18.18
CA ASN A 178 -15.03 -1.75 17.54
C ASN A 178 -13.83 -1.84 18.49
N ILE A 179 -12.67 -2.23 17.95
CA ILE A 179 -11.42 -2.37 18.72
C ILE A 179 -10.37 -1.42 18.14
N SER A 180 -9.70 -0.66 19.01
CA SER A 180 -8.59 0.20 18.60
C SER A 180 -7.41 0.07 19.56
N THR A 181 -6.22 -0.18 19.03
CA THR A 181 -4.97 -0.18 19.79
C THR A 181 -4.00 0.85 19.20
N VAL A 182 -3.51 1.75 20.00
CA VAL A 182 -2.46 2.71 19.65
C VAL A 182 -1.28 2.55 20.59
N ASP A 183 -0.13 2.15 20.07
CA ASP A 183 1.12 1.99 20.82
C ASP A 183 2.19 2.94 20.28
N GLN A 184 2.52 3.97 21.07
CA GLN A 184 3.58 4.94 20.80
C GLN A 184 4.68 4.84 21.87
N ASN A 185 5.35 3.69 21.94
CA ASN A 185 6.34 3.43 22.98
C ASN A 185 7.54 2.58 22.47
N PRO A 186 8.79 3.08 22.51
CA PRO A 186 9.18 4.47 22.76
C PRO A 186 9.02 5.35 21.52
N ALA A 187 8.37 6.46 21.65
CA ALA A 187 8.23 7.40 20.54
C ALA A 187 8.45 8.85 20.98
N SER A 188 8.81 9.71 20.03
CA SER A 188 8.89 11.15 20.23
C SER A 188 8.19 11.87 19.10
N ARG A 189 7.21 12.73 19.39
CA ARG A 189 6.42 13.48 18.42
C ARG A 189 5.64 12.59 17.42
N ALA A 190 5.17 11.44 17.86
CA ALA A 190 4.29 10.60 17.09
C ALA A 190 2.84 11.11 17.21
N VAL A 191 2.13 11.13 16.10
CA VAL A 191 0.70 11.48 16.04
C VAL A 191 -0.07 10.29 15.49
N ALA A 192 -1.10 9.85 16.21
CA ALA A 192 -1.99 8.79 15.74
C ALA A 192 -3.46 9.24 15.83
N SER A 193 -4.25 8.89 14.84
CA SER A 193 -5.69 9.14 14.82
C SER A 193 -6.45 7.92 14.31
N VAL A 194 -7.49 7.51 15.01
CA VAL A 194 -8.37 6.40 14.65
C VAL A 194 -9.82 6.87 14.67
N LEU A 195 -10.52 6.65 13.57
CA LEU A 195 -11.97 6.81 13.45
C LEU A 195 -12.59 5.48 13.00
N GLN A 196 -13.47 4.91 13.81
CA GLN A 196 -14.25 3.72 13.46
C GLN A 196 -15.74 4.05 13.56
N ASP A 197 -16.45 3.93 12.44
CA ASP A 197 -17.90 4.16 12.34
C ASP A 197 -18.57 2.91 11.75
N GLY A 198 -19.22 2.13 12.59
CA GLY A 198 -19.85 0.87 12.24
C GLY A 198 -19.59 -0.22 13.28
N ASP A 199 -19.64 -1.48 12.86
CA ASP A 199 -19.58 -2.60 13.77
C ASP A 199 -18.34 -3.49 13.55
N ALA A 200 -17.73 -3.96 14.65
CA ALA A 200 -16.66 -4.94 14.64
C ALA A 200 -15.40 -4.53 13.84
N ASN A 201 -15.15 -3.25 13.67
CA ASN A 201 -13.92 -2.77 13.04
C ASN A 201 -12.73 -2.89 14.01
N ASN A 202 -11.56 -3.27 13.49
CA ASN A 202 -10.34 -3.43 14.27
C ASN A 202 -9.21 -2.57 13.69
N SER A 203 -8.55 -1.78 14.53
CA SER A 203 -7.38 -1.00 14.12
C SER A 203 -6.21 -1.13 15.09
N ALA A 204 -5.01 -1.25 14.57
CA ALA A 204 -3.78 -1.25 15.34
C ALA A 204 -2.78 -0.25 14.74
N ILE A 205 -2.32 0.69 15.52
CA ILE A 205 -1.24 1.62 15.17
C ILE A 205 -0.08 1.43 16.14
N ARG A 206 1.09 1.11 15.59
CA ARG A 206 2.34 1.06 16.33
C ARG A 206 3.35 2.04 15.77
N GLN A 207 3.79 2.99 16.57
CA GLN A 207 4.83 3.93 16.21
C GLN A 207 6.01 3.80 17.17
N GLU A 208 7.10 3.23 16.71
CA GLU A 208 8.33 3.04 17.47
C GLU A 208 9.43 3.90 16.85
N LEU A 209 9.53 5.13 17.33
CA LEU A 209 10.41 6.15 16.77
C LEU A 209 11.56 6.40 17.75
N ILE A 210 12.71 5.83 17.46
CA ILE A 210 13.93 6.02 18.25
C ILE A 210 14.60 7.34 17.82
N GLY A 211 13.89 8.45 17.98
CA GLY A 211 14.43 9.79 17.74
C GLY A 211 15.07 10.36 19.00
N GLY A 212 16.28 10.92 18.90
CA GLY A 212 16.91 11.64 20.01
C GLY A 212 16.11 12.89 20.40
N PRO A 213 16.26 13.40 21.64
CA PRO A 213 15.58 14.61 22.08
C PRO A 213 16.01 15.81 21.23
N GLY A 214 15.09 16.38 20.47
CA GLY A 214 15.32 17.56 19.64
C GLY A 214 14.90 17.44 18.17
N SER A 215 14.40 16.30 17.71
CA SER A 215 13.80 16.15 16.37
C SER A 215 12.61 17.09 16.21
N ALA A 216 12.57 17.82 15.11
CA ALA A 216 11.45 18.72 14.80
C ALA A 216 10.34 18.02 13.99
N ALA A 217 10.57 16.80 13.54
CA ALA A 217 9.67 16.08 12.66
C ALA A 217 8.67 15.21 13.45
N ALA A 218 7.44 15.15 13.01
CA ALA A 218 6.38 14.32 13.57
C ALA A 218 5.99 13.25 12.56
N SER A 219 5.97 11.98 12.96
CA SER A 219 5.38 10.92 12.15
C SER A 219 3.88 10.82 12.43
N HIS A 220 3.10 10.61 11.37
CA HIS A 220 1.65 10.55 11.45
C HIS A 220 1.14 9.17 11.03
N ALA A 221 0.15 8.67 11.75
CA ALA A 221 -0.58 7.47 11.39
C ALA A 221 -2.08 7.72 11.54
N THR A 222 -2.83 7.52 10.47
CA THR A 222 -4.28 7.74 10.46
C THR A 222 -5.03 6.51 9.97
N VAL A 223 -6.10 6.14 10.68
CA VAL A 223 -7.01 5.07 10.29
C VAL A 223 -8.44 5.60 10.31
N SER A 224 -9.16 5.42 9.22
CA SER A 224 -10.60 5.70 9.12
C SER A 224 -11.31 4.48 8.56
N GLN A 225 -12.13 3.83 9.38
CA GLN A 225 -12.90 2.65 9.01
C GLN A 225 -14.40 2.95 9.10
N THR A 226 -15.11 2.74 8.01
CA THR A 226 -16.57 2.85 7.94
C THR A 226 -17.14 1.54 7.41
N GLY A 227 -18.15 0.98 8.10
CA GLY A 227 -18.78 -0.29 7.73
C GLY A 227 -18.53 -1.39 8.75
N THR A 228 -18.34 -2.63 8.30
CA THR A 228 -18.29 -3.77 9.22
C THR A 228 -17.04 -4.64 9.02
N SER A 229 -16.49 -5.13 10.13
CA SER A 229 -15.40 -6.11 10.15
C SER A 229 -14.14 -5.68 9.37
N ASN A 230 -13.88 -4.39 9.25
CA ASN A 230 -12.66 -3.90 8.61
C ASN A 230 -11.47 -4.02 9.58
N GLU A 231 -10.31 -4.44 9.06
CA GLU A 231 -9.09 -4.57 9.82
C GLU A 231 -7.98 -3.68 9.23
N SER A 232 -7.26 -2.94 10.07
CA SER A 232 -6.12 -2.17 9.64
C SER A 232 -4.96 -2.23 10.63
N THR A 233 -3.74 -2.35 10.11
CA THR A 233 -2.51 -2.31 10.89
C THR A 233 -1.54 -1.30 10.28
N ILE A 234 -1.02 -0.40 11.09
CA ILE A 234 0.06 0.53 10.70
C ILE A 234 1.23 0.34 11.67
N ASN A 235 2.40 -0.01 11.15
CA ASN A 235 3.64 -0.09 11.89
C ASN A 235 4.65 0.92 11.33
N GLN A 236 5.08 1.87 12.13
CA GLN A 236 6.10 2.85 11.77
C GLN A 236 7.31 2.68 12.69
N LEU A 237 8.42 2.24 12.13
CA LEU A 237 9.67 1.94 12.83
C LEU A 237 10.78 2.84 12.28
N SER A 238 11.34 3.73 13.09
CA SER A 238 12.48 4.53 12.68
C SER A 238 13.59 4.52 13.69
N SER A 239 14.82 4.30 13.24
CA SER A 239 16.04 4.47 14.03
C SER A 239 16.77 5.78 13.76
N GLU A 240 16.27 6.61 12.85
CA GLU A 240 16.92 7.81 12.35
C GLU A 240 16.23 9.11 12.82
N ASN A 241 16.95 10.21 12.81
CA ASN A 241 16.47 11.51 13.24
C ASN A 241 16.96 12.62 12.28
N PRO A 242 16.08 13.37 11.59
CA PRO A 242 14.62 13.36 11.68
C PRO A 242 13.98 12.24 10.83
N SER A 243 12.92 11.62 11.30
CA SER A 243 12.10 10.72 10.51
C SER A 243 10.69 11.29 10.38
N LEU A 244 10.23 11.44 9.15
CA LEU A 244 8.83 11.72 8.83
C LEU A 244 8.28 10.44 8.19
N LEU A 245 7.45 9.71 8.89
CA LEU A 245 6.73 8.58 8.35
C LEU A 245 5.25 8.94 8.34
N ASP A 246 4.66 9.01 7.17
CA ASP A 246 3.24 9.28 7.03
C ASP A 246 2.52 8.02 6.54
N ALA A 247 1.50 7.57 7.28
CA ALA A 247 0.69 6.42 6.92
C ALA A 247 -0.80 6.73 7.06
N SER A 248 -1.57 6.42 6.04
CA SER A 248 -3.01 6.64 6.03
C SER A 248 -3.77 5.42 5.52
N VAL A 249 -4.78 4.98 6.27
CA VAL A 249 -5.70 3.92 5.86
C VAL A 249 -7.12 4.45 5.91
N ILE A 250 -7.83 4.33 4.78
CA ILE A 250 -9.26 4.61 4.66
C ILE A 250 -9.95 3.34 4.15
N GLN A 251 -10.86 2.80 4.94
CA GLN A 251 -11.65 1.62 4.60
C GLN A 251 -13.14 1.94 4.67
N ASN A 252 -13.87 1.75 3.56
CA ASN A 252 -15.29 1.99 3.48
C ASN A 252 -16.00 0.78 2.86
N GLY A 253 -16.40 -0.17 3.67
CA GLY A 253 -17.01 -1.40 3.17
C GLY A 253 -17.08 -2.50 4.23
N GLU A 254 -16.93 -3.74 3.79
CA GLU A 254 -17.07 -4.92 4.63
C GLU A 254 -15.88 -5.88 4.42
N ASP A 255 -15.33 -6.40 5.52
CA ASP A 255 -14.21 -7.35 5.53
C ASP A 255 -12.96 -6.85 4.77
N LEU A 256 -12.67 -5.55 4.86
CA LEU A 256 -11.49 -4.95 4.24
C LEU A 256 -10.27 -5.12 5.17
N VAL A 257 -9.13 -5.52 4.58
CA VAL A 257 -7.88 -5.71 5.35
C VAL A 257 -6.78 -4.84 4.76
N SER A 258 -6.05 -4.11 5.61
CA SER A 258 -4.87 -3.36 5.18
C SER A 258 -3.73 -3.42 6.20
N THR A 259 -2.51 -3.56 5.69
CA THR A 259 -1.27 -3.45 6.47
C THR A 259 -0.36 -2.41 5.84
N ILE A 260 0.23 -1.55 6.65
CA ILE A 260 1.30 -0.63 6.25
C ILE A 260 2.46 -0.81 7.23
N ASP A 261 3.60 -1.25 6.71
CA ASP A 261 4.85 -1.35 7.45
C ASP A 261 5.87 -0.35 6.88
N GLN A 262 6.28 0.64 7.66
CA GLN A 262 7.25 1.65 7.25
C GLN A 262 8.49 1.63 8.14
N SER A 263 9.67 1.59 7.52
CA SER A 263 10.96 1.74 8.21
C SER A 263 11.88 2.69 7.45
N GLY A 264 12.70 3.44 8.17
CA GLY A 264 13.59 4.48 7.59
C GLY A 264 13.09 5.90 7.83
N SER A 265 13.17 6.78 6.82
CA SER A 265 12.75 8.19 6.93
C SER A 265 11.98 8.69 5.70
N ASP A 266 11.12 9.67 5.91
CA ASP A 266 10.42 10.40 4.85
C ASP A 266 9.58 9.50 3.90
N ASN A 267 9.11 8.32 4.39
CA ASN A 267 8.22 7.44 3.63
C ASN A 267 6.76 7.85 3.78
N ASP A 268 6.02 7.76 2.69
CA ASP A 268 4.58 8.07 2.60
C ASP A 268 3.81 6.85 2.08
N ALA A 269 2.81 6.37 2.83
CA ALA A 269 1.97 5.25 2.44
C ALA A 269 0.49 5.56 2.61
N SER A 270 -0.29 5.29 1.59
CA SER A 270 -1.73 5.50 1.61
C SER A 270 -2.50 4.30 1.05
N VAL A 271 -3.47 3.82 1.83
CA VAL A 271 -4.40 2.78 1.41
C VAL A 271 -5.83 3.34 1.45
N ASN A 272 -6.53 3.23 0.34
CA ASN A 272 -7.94 3.58 0.23
C ASN A 272 -8.74 2.40 -0.33
N GLN A 273 -9.48 1.71 0.54
CA GLN A 273 -10.25 0.52 0.17
C GLN A 273 -11.76 0.79 0.27
N SER A 274 -12.47 0.34 -0.74
CA SER A 274 -13.93 0.34 -0.75
C SER A 274 -14.48 -0.97 -1.33
N GLY A 275 -15.71 -1.34 -0.98
CA GLY A 275 -16.33 -2.57 -1.46
C GLY A 275 -16.22 -3.73 -0.45
N LEU A 276 -15.81 -4.92 -0.91
CA LEU A 276 -15.95 -6.13 -0.13
C LEU A 276 -14.69 -7.01 -0.21
N ARG A 277 -14.13 -7.41 0.94
CA ARG A 277 -12.99 -8.36 1.07
C ARG A 277 -11.76 -7.98 0.24
N ASN A 278 -11.44 -6.70 0.13
CA ASN A 278 -10.18 -6.28 -0.48
C ASN A 278 -9.04 -6.33 0.54
N THR A 279 -7.85 -6.75 0.09
CA THR A 279 -6.64 -6.84 0.93
C THR A 279 -5.52 -6.00 0.33
N SER A 280 -4.84 -5.22 1.16
CA SER A 280 -3.69 -4.41 0.78
C SER A 280 -2.54 -4.57 1.77
N ASP A 281 -1.33 -4.73 1.26
CA ASP A 281 -0.10 -4.79 2.04
C ASP A 281 0.95 -3.85 1.44
N ILE A 282 1.45 -2.91 2.23
CA ILE A 282 2.51 -1.97 1.85
C ILE A 282 3.68 -2.12 2.80
N ASP A 283 4.84 -2.49 2.28
CA ASP A 283 6.11 -2.54 3.02
C ASP A 283 7.12 -1.56 2.41
N GLN A 284 7.51 -0.55 3.19
CA GLN A 284 8.48 0.47 2.77
C GLN A 284 9.70 0.47 3.68
N ASN A 285 10.87 0.22 3.09
CA ASN A 285 12.15 0.26 3.78
C ASN A 285 13.12 1.18 3.03
N GLY A 286 13.62 2.20 3.70
CA GLY A 286 14.54 3.20 3.13
C GLY A 286 14.01 4.61 3.28
N ASP A 287 14.38 5.52 2.38
CA ASP A 287 14.14 6.94 2.54
C ASP A 287 13.33 7.54 1.38
N GLY A 288 12.29 8.32 1.71
CA GLY A 288 11.53 9.09 0.72
C GLY A 288 10.73 8.25 -0.27
N ASN A 289 10.34 7.03 0.08
CA ASN A 289 9.50 6.20 -0.77
C ASN A 289 8.01 6.60 -0.64
N SER A 290 7.28 6.49 -1.73
CA SER A 290 5.83 6.73 -1.75
C SER A 290 5.08 5.52 -2.28
N ALA A 291 4.00 5.10 -1.59
CA ALA A 291 3.15 4.01 -2.03
C ALA A 291 1.67 4.38 -1.87
N ILE A 292 0.92 4.26 -2.94
CA ILE A 292 -0.52 4.49 -2.95
C ILE A 292 -1.22 3.24 -3.44
N VAL A 293 -2.18 2.74 -2.66
CA VAL A 293 -3.04 1.64 -3.06
C VAL A 293 -4.50 2.09 -2.97
N THR A 294 -5.19 2.06 -4.09
CA THR A 294 -6.63 2.29 -4.17
C THR A 294 -7.32 1.01 -4.64
N GLN A 295 -8.24 0.48 -3.85
CA GLN A 295 -8.99 -0.71 -4.19
C GLN A 295 -10.49 -0.46 -4.08
N ALA A 296 -11.18 -0.70 -5.19
CA ALA A 296 -12.64 -0.72 -5.23
C ALA A 296 -13.09 -2.02 -5.90
N GLY A 297 -14.23 -2.56 -5.50
CA GLY A 297 -14.72 -3.84 -6.03
C GLY A 297 -14.69 -4.95 -4.99
N THR A 298 -14.36 -6.18 -5.40
CA THR A 298 -14.53 -7.34 -4.52
C THR A 298 -13.36 -8.31 -4.65
N ASP A 299 -12.88 -8.82 -3.50
CA ASP A 299 -11.84 -9.86 -3.44
C ASP A 299 -10.52 -9.46 -4.16
N ASN A 300 -10.16 -8.17 -4.16
CA ASN A 300 -8.92 -7.72 -4.77
C ASN A 300 -7.76 -7.76 -3.76
N GLU A 301 -6.57 -8.07 -4.26
CA GLU A 301 -5.34 -8.10 -3.46
C GLU A 301 -4.26 -7.22 -4.09
N SER A 302 -3.59 -6.42 -3.26
CA SER A 302 -2.46 -5.58 -3.67
C SER A 302 -1.31 -5.69 -2.69
N ILE A 303 -0.11 -5.94 -3.21
CA ILE A 303 1.14 -5.98 -2.45
C ILE A 303 2.10 -4.95 -3.05
N VAL A 304 2.61 -4.04 -2.25
CA VAL A 304 3.64 -3.08 -2.64
C VAL A 304 4.82 -3.20 -1.69
N GLU A 305 5.98 -3.54 -2.23
CA GLU A 305 7.21 -3.72 -1.47
C GLU A 305 8.31 -2.80 -2.02
N GLN A 306 8.84 -1.92 -1.19
CA GLN A 306 9.91 -0.99 -1.55
C GLN A 306 11.11 -1.17 -0.61
N GLY A 307 12.25 -1.62 -1.13
CA GLY A 307 13.50 -1.75 -0.36
C GLY A 307 13.70 -3.05 0.41
N LEU A 308 13.21 -4.20 -0.07
CA LEU A 308 13.22 -5.49 0.65
C LEU A 308 14.58 -6.18 0.81
N THR A 309 15.57 -5.89 0.00
CA THR A 309 16.83 -6.65 -0.02
C THR A 309 18.00 -5.89 0.58
N ASN A 310 18.09 -5.74 1.90
CA ASN A 310 19.26 -5.19 2.62
C ASN A 310 19.91 -3.91 2.04
N THR A 311 19.34 -3.34 1.01
CA THR A 311 19.70 -2.07 0.40
C THR A 311 18.52 -1.12 0.60
N ALA A 312 18.73 -0.10 1.42
CA ALA A 312 17.77 0.99 1.54
C ALA A 312 17.43 1.49 0.14
N SER A 313 16.16 1.56 -0.19
CA SER A 313 15.69 2.16 -1.43
C SER A 313 15.34 3.61 -1.21
N THR A 314 15.57 4.46 -2.22
CA THR A 314 15.37 5.91 -2.04
C THR A 314 14.47 6.48 -3.12
N GLY A 315 13.40 7.19 -2.69
CA GLY A 315 12.58 7.98 -3.60
C GLY A 315 11.80 7.17 -4.64
N ASN A 316 11.46 5.92 -4.37
CA ASN A 316 10.61 5.12 -5.25
C ASN A 316 9.14 5.49 -5.09
N SER A 317 8.38 5.40 -6.19
CA SER A 317 6.94 5.68 -6.21
C SER A 317 6.15 4.51 -6.78
N ALA A 318 5.21 3.97 -6.01
CA ALA A 318 4.27 2.95 -6.43
C ALA A 318 2.82 3.46 -6.37
N ASP A 319 2.05 3.21 -7.42
CA ASP A 319 0.62 3.53 -7.48
C ASP A 319 -0.16 2.33 -8.03
N VAL A 320 -1.02 1.73 -7.20
CA VAL A 320 -1.88 0.60 -7.59
C VAL A 320 -3.34 1.02 -7.46
N ASP A 321 -4.05 1.02 -8.60
CA ASP A 321 -5.48 1.35 -8.70
C ASP A 321 -6.27 0.14 -9.21
N GLN A 322 -6.94 -0.58 -8.30
CA GLN A 322 -7.89 -1.65 -8.61
C GLN A 322 -9.31 -1.10 -8.55
N GLN A 323 -9.84 -0.76 -9.71
CA GLN A 323 -11.07 0.02 -9.85
C GLN A 323 -12.33 -0.81 -9.56
N ALA A 324 -13.49 -0.16 -9.45
CA ALA A 324 -14.77 -0.79 -9.09
C ALA A 324 -15.20 -1.96 -10.00
N GLY A 325 -14.69 -2.06 -11.21
CA GLY A 325 -14.89 -3.20 -12.11
C GLY A 325 -13.96 -4.39 -11.84
N ALA A 326 -12.93 -4.20 -11.02
CA ALA A 326 -12.02 -5.27 -10.63
C ALA A 326 -12.70 -6.20 -9.63
N SER A 327 -12.58 -7.50 -9.87
CA SER A 327 -12.94 -8.51 -8.90
C SER A 327 -11.93 -9.65 -8.98
N ASN A 328 -11.46 -10.11 -7.83
CA ASN A 328 -10.40 -11.11 -7.76
C ASN A 328 -9.16 -10.68 -8.59
N ALA A 329 -8.82 -9.39 -8.53
CA ALA A 329 -7.65 -8.84 -9.17
C ALA A 329 -6.45 -8.89 -8.20
N TYR A 330 -5.31 -9.32 -8.71
CA TYR A 330 -4.05 -9.39 -7.97
C TYR A 330 -3.01 -8.43 -8.55
N SER A 331 -2.35 -7.68 -7.67
CA SER A 331 -1.21 -6.84 -8.05
C SER A 331 -0.06 -6.99 -7.07
N SER A 332 1.13 -7.29 -7.57
CA SER A 332 2.37 -7.25 -6.80
C SER A 332 3.35 -6.28 -7.46
N VAL A 333 3.78 -5.28 -6.72
CA VAL A 333 4.78 -4.29 -7.14
C VAL A 333 5.96 -4.34 -6.18
N GLN A 334 7.13 -4.71 -6.68
CA GLN A 334 8.39 -4.77 -5.92
C GLN A 334 9.39 -3.79 -6.52
N MET A 335 9.93 -2.88 -5.70
CA MET A 335 10.93 -1.91 -6.15
C MET A 335 12.14 -1.88 -5.25
N ASN A 336 13.33 -2.00 -5.86
CA ASN A 336 14.61 -1.88 -5.18
C ASN A 336 15.51 -0.88 -5.91
N GLY A 337 16.27 -0.08 -5.17
CA GLY A 337 17.14 0.97 -5.72
C GLY A 337 16.48 2.34 -5.67
N ASP A 338 16.86 3.25 -6.56
CA ASP A 338 16.59 4.67 -6.37
C ASP A 338 15.73 5.30 -7.48
N GLY A 339 14.73 6.07 -7.09
CA GLY A 339 13.96 6.91 -8.02
C GLY A 339 13.12 6.15 -9.04
N ASN A 340 12.75 4.89 -8.77
CA ASN A 340 11.91 4.10 -9.66
C ASN A 340 10.43 4.48 -9.52
N SER A 341 9.67 4.33 -10.61
CA SER A 341 8.24 4.56 -10.66
C SER A 341 7.51 3.31 -11.18
N ALA A 342 6.42 2.92 -10.51
CA ALA A 342 5.56 1.83 -10.96
C ALA A 342 4.08 2.19 -10.81
N GLY A 343 3.34 2.17 -11.91
CA GLY A 343 1.89 2.38 -11.93
C GLY A 343 1.14 1.15 -12.43
N VAL A 344 0.11 0.72 -11.70
CA VAL A 344 -0.74 -0.43 -12.07
C VAL A 344 -2.21 -0.03 -12.01
N ILE A 345 -2.94 -0.21 -13.10
CA ILE A 345 -4.39 -0.01 -13.17
C ILE A 345 -5.06 -1.31 -13.57
N GLN A 346 -5.94 -1.84 -12.73
CA GLN A 346 -6.75 -3.02 -13.01
C GLN A 346 -8.24 -2.68 -12.89
N SER A 347 -9.00 -2.88 -13.95
CA SER A 347 -10.43 -2.56 -13.97
C SER A 347 -11.33 -3.71 -14.44
N ALA A 348 -10.77 -4.92 -14.52
CA ALA A 348 -11.50 -6.11 -14.95
C ALA A 348 -11.30 -7.28 -13.96
N ALA A 349 -12.10 -8.32 -14.12
CA ALA A 349 -12.06 -9.48 -13.24
C ALA A 349 -10.88 -10.42 -13.53
N ASN A 350 -10.37 -11.08 -12.49
CA ASN A 350 -9.32 -12.09 -12.54
C ASN A 350 -8.06 -11.60 -13.28
N THR A 351 -7.66 -10.36 -13.06
CA THR A 351 -6.41 -9.83 -13.63
C THR A 351 -5.25 -10.05 -12.66
N GLU A 352 -4.09 -10.42 -13.21
CA GLU A 352 -2.87 -10.61 -12.43
C GLU A 352 -1.76 -9.67 -12.94
N ASN A 353 -1.10 -8.99 -12.03
CA ASN A 353 0.06 -8.17 -12.32
C ASN A 353 1.23 -8.52 -11.42
N TYR A 354 2.40 -8.71 -12.03
CA TYR A 354 3.68 -8.86 -11.35
C TYR A 354 4.66 -7.84 -11.92
N THR A 355 4.93 -6.77 -11.18
CA THR A 355 5.89 -5.73 -11.56
C THR A 355 7.06 -5.74 -10.59
N ARG A 356 8.27 -5.96 -11.10
CA ARG A 356 9.49 -5.85 -10.32
C ARG A 356 10.47 -4.89 -10.98
N VAL A 357 10.94 -3.93 -10.22
CA VAL A 357 11.87 -2.89 -10.68
C VAL A 357 13.08 -2.86 -9.77
N ASP A 358 14.23 -3.28 -10.30
CA ASP A 358 15.52 -3.20 -9.62
C ASP A 358 16.43 -2.22 -10.38
N GLY A 359 17.16 -1.34 -9.69
CA GLY A 359 18.06 -0.36 -10.32
C GLY A 359 17.63 1.09 -10.06
N ALA A 360 17.87 2.00 -11.02
CA ALA A 360 17.59 3.40 -10.79
C ALA A 360 16.78 4.06 -11.93
N ASN A 361 15.91 5.00 -11.57
CA ASN A 361 15.17 5.85 -12.51
C ASN A 361 14.34 5.08 -13.56
N ASN A 362 13.92 3.87 -13.25
CA ASN A 362 13.09 3.08 -14.16
C ASN A 362 11.61 3.47 -14.01
N ASP A 363 10.89 3.47 -15.11
CA ASP A 363 9.45 3.76 -15.17
C ASP A 363 8.67 2.58 -15.73
N SER A 364 7.71 2.07 -14.99
CA SER A 364 6.86 0.96 -15.37
C SER A 364 5.37 1.30 -15.25
N SER A 365 4.60 0.97 -16.27
CA SER A 365 3.16 1.21 -16.29
C SER A 365 2.41 -0.01 -16.84
N VAL A 366 1.46 -0.51 -16.07
CA VAL A 366 0.60 -1.64 -16.46
C VAL A 366 -0.86 -1.22 -16.35
N THR A 367 -1.61 -1.38 -17.44
CA THR A 367 -3.05 -1.15 -17.47
C THR A 367 -3.78 -2.39 -17.97
N GLN A 368 -4.58 -3.02 -17.12
CA GLN A 368 -5.36 -4.22 -17.44
C GLN A 368 -6.86 -3.93 -17.36
N ARG A 369 -7.51 -3.92 -18.51
CA ARG A 369 -8.96 -3.69 -18.66
C ARG A 369 -9.69 -4.89 -19.25
N GLY A 370 -8.96 -5.89 -19.75
CA GLY A 370 -9.49 -7.17 -20.22
C GLY A 370 -9.51 -8.18 -19.08
N ALA A 371 -10.54 -9.01 -19.02
CA ALA A 371 -10.66 -10.03 -17.98
C ALA A 371 -9.65 -11.18 -18.17
N ASN A 372 -9.24 -11.81 -17.09
CA ASN A 372 -8.30 -12.92 -17.07
C ASN A 372 -6.94 -12.58 -17.71
N GLY A 373 -6.56 -11.31 -17.70
CA GLY A 373 -5.28 -10.85 -18.24
C GLY A 373 -4.14 -11.02 -17.23
N VAL A 374 -2.98 -11.45 -17.73
CA VAL A 374 -1.74 -11.56 -16.93
C VAL A 374 -0.70 -10.58 -17.50
N SER A 375 -0.02 -9.85 -16.63
CA SER A 375 1.10 -9.00 -16.99
C SER A 375 2.28 -9.25 -16.06
N THR A 376 3.43 -9.59 -16.63
CA THR A 376 4.69 -9.73 -15.90
C THR A 376 5.70 -8.72 -16.46
N LEU A 377 6.17 -7.80 -15.61
CA LEU A 377 7.10 -6.76 -15.99
C LEU A 377 8.30 -6.77 -15.06
N PHE A 378 9.50 -6.96 -15.62
CA PHE A 378 10.75 -6.92 -14.88
C PHE A 378 11.70 -5.89 -15.47
N GLN A 379 12.20 -4.99 -14.63
CA GLN A 379 13.30 -4.09 -14.97
C GLN A 379 14.47 -4.37 -14.00
N GLY A 380 15.64 -4.80 -14.52
CA GLY A 380 16.81 -5.18 -13.73
C GLY A 380 17.07 -6.69 -13.67
N TYR A 381 17.64 -7.13 -12.59
CA TYR A 381 18.20 -8.47 -12.42
C TYR A 381 17.16 -9.59 -12.38
N GLN A 382 17.37 -10.64 -13.17
CA GLN A 382 16.77 -11.97 -12.98
C GLN A 382 17.82 -13.01 -12.57
N SER A 383 17.46 -13.88 -11.63
CA SER A 383 18.36 -14.87 -11.02
C SER A 383 18.86 -15.98 -11.97
N TYR A 384 18.44 -16.00 -13.21
CA TYR A 384 18.78 -17.03 -14.21
C TYR A 384 19.86 -16.61 -15.21
N VAL A 385 20.25 -15.34 -15.25
CA VAL A 385 21.32 -14.85 -16.13
C VAL A 385 22.48 -14.36 -15.26
N PRO A 386 23.71 -14.91 -15.38
CA PRO A 386 24.80 -14.62 -14.48
C PRO A 386 25.49 -13.27 -14.75
N ARG A 387 24.75 -12.18 -14.91
CA ARG A 387 25.29 -10.82 -15.00
C ARG A 387 24.50 -9.85 -14.15
N PRO A 388 25.16 -9.07 -13.29
CA PRO A 388 24.55 -7.96 -12.61
C PRO A 388 24.50 -6.76 -13.60
N GLU A 389 23.51 -6.73 -14.46
CA GLU A 389 23.23 -5.50 -15.22
C GLU A 389 22.18 -4.74 -14.43
N THR A 390 22.60 -3.60 -13.91
CA THR A 390 21.70 -2.62 -13.28
C THR A 390 20.80 -2.06 -14.36
N ALA A 391 19.50 -2.12 -14.16
CA ALA A 391 18.58 -1.39 -15.00
C ALA A 391 18.60 0.10 -14.60
N ASP A 392 18.81 0.99 -15.56
CA ASP A 392 18.81 2.42 -15.29
C ASP A 392 18.09 3.17 -16.43
N GLY A 393 17.09 3.98 -16.04
CA GLY A 393 16.35 4.79 -17.00
C GLY A 393 15.47 4.01 -17.99
N ASN A 394 15.11 2.75 -17.70
CA ASN A 394 14.25 1.99 -18.59
C ASN A 394 12.78 2.40 -18.46
N THR A 395 12.05 2.36 -19.55
CA THR A 395 10.62 2.63 -19.59
C THR A 395 9.88 1.42 -20.15
N ALA A 396 8.86 0.92 -19.44
CA ALA A 396 8.00 -0.16 -19.88
C ALA A 396 6.53 0.19 -19.72
N THR A 397 5.76 0.03 -20.79
CA THR A 397 4.31 0.26 -20.79
C THR A 397 3.59 -0.96 -21.33
N VAL A 398 2.68 -1.53 -20.54
CA VAL A 398 1.80 -2.63 -20.92
C VAL A 398 0.35 -2.18 -20.84
N THR A 399 -0.40 -2.32 -21.94
CA THR A 399 -1.82 -2.00 -21.99
C THR A 399 -2.61 -3.18 -22.53
N GLN A 400 -3.39 -3.83 -21.69
CA GLN A 400 -4.38 -4.83 -22.06
C GLN A 400 -5.76 -4.17 -22.08
N LYS A 401 -6.31 -3.93 -23.28
CA LYS A 401 -7.58 -3.20 -23.45
C LYS A 401 -8.78 -4.05 -23.03
N ALA A 402 -9.94 -3.43 -22.85
CA ALA A 402 -11.17 -4.10 -22.42
C ALA A 402 -11.63 -5.25 -23.33
N THR A 403 -11.17 -5.29 -24.55
CA THR A 403 -11.43 -6.38 -25.50
C THR A 403 -10.43 -7.53 -25.43
N SER A 404 -9.32 -7.38 -24.66
CA SER A 404 -8.29 -8.41 -24.54
C SER A 404 -8.60 -9.38 -23.38
N GLU A 405 -9.48 -10.35 -23.61
CA GLU A 405 -9.65 -11.44 -22.64
C GLU A 405 -8.51 -12.46 -22.77
N TYR A 406 -8.00 -12.99 -21.64
CA TYR A 406 -6.91 -13.95 -21.58
C TYR A 406 -5.63 -13.46 -22.30
N ALA A 407 -5.32 -12.18 -22.22
CA ALA A 407 -4.06 -11.64 -22.71
C ALA A 407 -2.93 -11.88 -21.69
N ASP A 408 -1.80 -12.35 -22.18
CA ASP A 408 -0.59 -12.57 -21.39
C ASP A 408 0.55 -11.74 -21.97
N SER A 409 1.22 -10.98 -21.10
CA SER A 409 2.36 -10.16 -21.49
C SER A 409 3.54 -10.36 -20.55
N TYR A 410 4.71 -10.57 -21.13
CA TYR A 410 5.98 -10.61 -20.42
C TYR A 410 6.91 -9.54 -20.99
N VAL A 411 7.42 -8.67 -20.13
CA VAL A 411 8.39 -7.63 -20.50
C VAL A 411 9.57 -7.72 -19.54
N TRP A 412 10.76 -7.91 -20.08
CA TRP A 412 11.99 -7.88 -19.32
C TRP A 412 13.00 -6.92 -19.92
N GLN A 413 13.47 -5.97 -19.12
CA GLN A 413 14.50 -5.00 -19.50
C GLN A 413 15.68 -5.08 -18.54
N ALA A 414 16.87 -5.27 -19.08
CA ALA A 414 18.16 -5.18 -18.40
C ALA A 414 19.09 -4.29 -19.22
N GLY A 415 19.96 -3.52 -18.55
CA GLY A 415 20.72 -2.45 -19.20
C GLY A 415 20.02 -1.10 -19.04
N SER A 416 20.44 -0.10 -19.81
CA SER A 416 20.00 1.28 -19.59
C SER A 416 19.20 1.85 -20.78
N ASP A 417 18.29 2.79 -20.47
CA ASP A 417 17.55 3.57 -21.47
C ASP A 417 16.73 2.73 -22.49
N ASN A 418 16.30 1.53 -22.11
CA ASN A 418 15.44 0.72 -22.97
C ASN A 418 13.98 1.17 -22.89
N THR A 419 13.28 1.06 -24.00
CA THR A 419 11.84 1.37 -24.08
C THR A 419 11.07 0.17 -24.60
N ALA A 420 10.06 -0.30 -23.84
CA ALA A 420 9.13 -1.34 -24.27
C ALA A 420 7.69 -0.83 -24.21
N THR A 421 6.94 -1.02 -25.30
CA THR A 421 5.52 -0.69 -25.36
C THR A 421 4.74 -1.88 -25.89
N VAL A 422 3.81 -2.40 -25.09
CA VAL A 422 2.94 -3.52 -25.42
C VAL A 422 1.49 -3.08 -25.35
N THR A 423 0.76 -3.28 -26.43
CA THR A 423 -0.69 -3.06 -26.49
C THR A 423 -1.37 -4.33 -26.97
N GLN A 424 -2.30 -4.88 -26.18
CA GLN A 424 -3.09 -6.05 -26.54
C GLN A 424 -4.58 -5.69 -26.54
N SER A 425 -5.28 -6.03 -27.62
CA SER A 425 -6.72 -5.77 -27.75
C SER A 425 -7.49 -6.90 -28.43
N GLY A 426 -6.83 -7.97 -28.82
CA GLY A 426 -7.45 -9.18 -29.36
C GLY A 426 -8.08 -10.04 -28.27
N THR A 427 -9.05 -10.87 -28.62
CA THR A 427 -9.73 -11.80 -27.71
C THR A 427 -9.20 -13.22 -27.86
N ALA A 428 -8.99 -13.92 -26.74
CA ALA A 428 -8.78 -15.37 -26.74
C ALA A 428 -9.98 -16.06 -26.10
N ALA A 429 -10.37 -17.23 -26.61
CA ALA A 429 -11.55 -17.92 -26.10
C ALA A 429 -11.29 -18.63 -24.76
N SER A 430 -10.06 -19.00 -24.46
CA SER A 430 -9.58 -19.54 -23.18
C SER A 430 -8.08 -19.77 -23.21
N LEU A 431 -7.44 -19.95 -22.06
CA LEU A 431 -6.03 -20.35 -21.95
C LEU A 431 -5.71 -21.69 -22.62
N ASP A 432 -6.71 -22.60 -22.73
CA ASP A 432 -6.54 -23.94 -23.31
C ASP A 432 -6.61 -23.97 -24.84
N THR A 433 -7.21 -22.97 -25.49
CA THR A 433 -7.41 -22.92 -26.95
C THR A 433 -6.46 -21.99 -27.69
N GLY A 434 -5.53 -21.38 -27.03
CA GLY A 434 -4.60 -20.36 -27.49
C GLY A 434 -4.95 -18.99 -26.92
N TYR A 435 -3.97 -18.33 -26.37
CA TYR A 435 -4.08 -16.99 -25.75
C TYR A 435 -3.23 -15.99 -26.54
N ASN A 436 -3.55 -14.72 -26.38
CA ASN A 436 -2.70 -13.66 -26.90
C ASN A 436 -1.47 -13.56 -26.01
N PHE A 437 -0.30 -13.76 -26.58
CA PHE A 437 0.96 -13.74 -25.86
C PHE A 437 1.93 -12.74 -26.47
N VAL A 438 2.48 -11.89 -25.62
CA VAL A 438 3.56 -10.96 -25.97
C VAL A 438 4.75 -11.21 -25.05
N ASP A 439 5.95 -11.33 -25.67
CA ASP A 439 7.21 -11.54 -24.97
C ASP A 439 8.25 -10.54 -25.49
N VAL A 440 8.65 -9.59 -24.66
CA VAL A 440 9.65 -8.57 -24.98
C VAL A 440 10.82 -8.68 -24.02
N GLU A 441 11.99 -8.98 -24.55
CA GLU A 441 13.23 -9.01 -23.76
C GLU A 441 14.28 -8.05 -24.34
N GLN A 442 14.77 -7.14 -23.52
CA GLN A 442 15.81 -6.17 -23.89
C GLN A 442 16.95 -6.25 -22.86
N ILE A 443 18.12 -6.73 -23.27
CA ILE A 443 19.26 -7.02 -22.37
C ILE A 443 20.50 -6.18 -22.63
N SER A 444 20.36 -5.06 -23.30
CA SER A 444 21.43 -4.08 -23.55
C SER A 444 20.83 -2.68 -23.65
N ASP A 445 21.62 -1.66 -24.00
CA ASP A 445 21.22 -0.28 -23.81
C ASP A 445 20.49 0.34 -25.00
N GLY A 446 19.54 1.25 -24.73
CA GLY A 446 18.92 2.14 -25.70
C GLY A 446 18.06 1.42 -26.76
N ASN A 447 17.56 0.23 -26.47
CA ASN A 447 16.72 -0.52 -27.40
C ASN A 447 15.25 -0.08 -27.30
N THR A 448 14.54 -0.15 -28.41
CA THR A 448 13.11 0.14 -28.49
C THR A 448 12.33 -1.06 -29.01
N ALA A 449 11.34 -1.52 -28.27
CA ALA A 449 10.43 -2.59 -28.68
C ALA A 449 8.98 -2.09 -28.63
N THR A 450 8.23 -2.34 -29.72
CA THR A 450 6.81 -1.98 -29.79
C THR A 450 6.01 -3.16 -30.31
N VAL A 451 4.97 -3.56 -29.55
CA VAL A 451 4.02 -4.60 -29.96
C VAL A 451 2.61 -4.04 -29.90
N ASP A 452 1.90 -4.09 -31.03
CA ASP A 452 0.47 -3.81 -31.12
C ASP A 452 -0.26 -5.07 -31.62
N GLN A 453 -0.93 -5.78 -30.72
CA GLN A 453 -1.59 -7.05 -30.98
C GLN A 453 -3.11 -6.88 -30.86
N VAL A 454 -3.76 -6.75 -32.01
CA VAL A 454 -5.22 -6.67 -32.16
C VAL A 454 -5.82 -8.02 -32.55
N ALA A 455 -5.00 -8.89 -33.15
CA ALA A 455 -5.39 -10.21 -33.58
C ALA A 455 -5.64 -11.18 -32.42
N ASP A 456 -6.52 -12.17 -32.66
CA ASP A 456 -6.87 -13.18 -31.65
C ASP A 456 -5.89 -14.37 -31.69
N ARG A 457 -5.63 -15.00 -30.54
CA ARG A 457 -4.77 -16.19 -30.39
C ARG A 457 -3.40 -16.06 -31.05
N SER A 458 -2.83 -14.87 -31.01
CA SER A 458 -1.59 -14.56 -31.71
C SER A 458 -0.42 -14.41 -30.77
N ARG A 459 0.79 -14.63 -31.27
CA ARG A 459 2.03 -14.50 -30.52
C ARG A 459 2.96 -13.47 -31.14
N ALA A 460 3.48 -12.56 -30.30
CA ALA A 460 4.52 -11.62 -30.70
C ALA A 460 5.74 -11.73 -29.76
N THR A 461 6.93 -11.85 -30.34
CA THR A 461 8.19 -11.97 -29.59
C THR A 461 9.21 -10.96 -30.12
N ILE A 462 9.80 -10.14 -29.24
CA ILE A 462 10.91 -9.24 -29.57
C ILE A 462 12.05 -9.48 -28.57
N TYR A 463 13.19 -9.98 -29.07
CA TYR A 463 14.40 -10.18 -28.29
C TYR A 463 15.52 -9.29 -28.80
N GLN A 464 15.97 -8.35 -27.99
CA GLN A 464 17.04 -7.41 -28.34
C GLN A 464 18.24 -7.61 -27.41
N GLY A 465 19.44 -7.71 -27.99
CA GLY A 465 20.65 -8.13 -27.31
C GLY A 465 20.90 -9.64 -27.39
N TYR A 466 20.20 -10.33 -28.27
CA TYR A 466 20.27 -11.78 -28.46
C TYR A 466 20.68 -12.16 -29.88
N GLU A 467 21.29 -13.34 -29.99
CA GLU A 467 21.55 -14.03 -31.25
C GLU A 467 20.85 -15.39 -31.21
N GLN A 468 20.09 -15.71 -32.24
CA GLN A 468 19.53 -17.04 -32.40
C GLN A 468 20.63 -18.04 -32.83
N ILE A 469 20.81 -19.12 -32.05
CA ILE A 469 21.88 -20.12 -32.32
C ILE A 469 21.70 -20.81 -33.64
N VAL A 470 20.47 -21.14 -34.02
CA VAL A 470 20.12 -21.71 -35.32
C VAL A 470 18.80 -21.07 -35.76
N PRO A 471 18.74 -20.41 -36.92
CA PRO A 471 17.52 -19.81 -37.42
C PRO A 471 16.34 -20.81 -37.44
N GLY A 472 15.20 -20.42 -36.87
CA GLY A 472 14.02 -21.27 -36.75
C GLY A 472 14.00 -22.23 -35.56
N THR A 473 14.93 -22.11 -34.58
CA THR A 473 14.97 -22.91 -33.37
C THR A 473 14.89 -22.04 -32.10
N TYR A 474 14.54 -22.64 -30.94
CA TYR A 474 14.42 -21.94 -29.67
C TYR A 474 15.74 -21.91 -28.86
N GLY A 475 16.88 -21.61 -29.48
CA GLY A 475 18.15 -21.48 -28.79
C GLY A 475 18.74 -20.08 -29.03
N TYR A 476 19.00 -19.33 -27.96
CA TYR A 476 19.53 -17.97 -28.03
C TYR A 476 20.85 -17.86 -27.27
N ASN A 477 21.78 -17.08 -27.83
CA ASN A 477 22.98 -16.61 -27.15
C ASN A 477 22.86 -15.12 -26.86
N TYR A 478 23.57 -14.66 -25.87
CA TYR A 478 23.73 -13.25 -25.60
C TYR A 478 24.60 -12.58 -26.69
N ALA A 479 24.06 -11.60 -27.36
CA ALA A 479 24.76 -10.79 -28.37
C ALA A 479 24.47 -9.30 -28.11
N PRO A 480 25.19 -8.68 -27.14
CA PRO A 480 24.89 -7.31 -26.71
C PRO A 480 24.98 -6.34 -27.88
N GLY A 481 24.08 -5.39 -27.89
CA GLY A 481 24.02 -4.35 -28.89
C GLY A 481 23.12 -3.20 -28.46
N THR A 482 23.32 -2.03 -29.01
CA THR A 482 22.64 -0.82 -28.56
C THR A 482 21.80 -0.19 -29.66
N GLY A 483 20.70 0.46 -29.27
CA GLY A 483 19.89 1.26 -30.17
C GLY A 483 19.13 0.43 -31.23
N ASN A 484 18.78 -0.81 -30.95
CA ASN A 484 17.95 -1.61 -31.83
C ASN A 484 16.47 -1.22 -31.71
N THR A 485 15.75 -1.26 -32.85
CA THR A 485 14.31 -0.98 -32.88
C THR A 485 13.58 -2.19 -33.46
N GLY A 486 12.64 -2.75 -32.69
CA GLY A 486 11.77 -3.84 -33.12
C GLY A 486 10.29 -3.43 -33.05
N THR A 487 9.52 -3.70 -34.08
CA THR A 487 8.08 -3.41 -34.12
C THR A 487 7.29 -4.60 -34.67
N ILE A 488 6.30 -5.06 -33.91
CA ILE A 488 5.34 -6.06 -34.35
C ILE A 488 3.94 -5.48 -34.33
N THR A 489 3.22 -5.58 -35.44
CA THR A 489 1.81 -5.19 -35.55
C THR A 489 1.00 -6.39 -36.06
N GLN A 490 0.15 -6.95 -35.22
CA GLN A 490 -0.80 -8.01 -35.59
C GLN A 490 -2.21 -7.43 -35.60
N MET A 491 -2.71 -7.19 -36.82
CA MET A 491 -3.97 -6.49 -37.05
C MET A 491 -5.17 -7.41 -36.83
N ALA A 492 -6.36 -6.84 -36.69
CA ALA A 492 -7.61 -7.59 -36.67
C ALA A 492 -7.72 -8.49 -37.92
N GLY A 493 -8.07 -9.77 -37.72
CA GLY A 493 -8.04 -10.78 -38.79
C GLY A 493 -6.68 -11.44 -39.01
N GLY A 494 -5.66 -11.05 -38.28
CA GLY A 494 -4.35 -11.73 -38.20
C GLY A 494 -4.31 -12.87 -37.18
N ASP A 495 -5.44 -13.53 -36.94
CA ASP A 495 -5.61 -14.54 -35.89
C ASP A 495 -4.68 -15.75 -36.11
N ASP A 496 -4.31 -16.39 -35.01
CA ASP A 496 -3.39 -17.53 -34.97
C ASP A 496 -2.00 -17.23 -35.59
N SER A 497 -1.66 -15.94 -35.72
CA SER A 497 -0.39 -15.52 -36.32
C SER A 497 0.75 -15.45 -35.33
N LYS A 498 1.97 -15.70 -35.81
CA LYS A 498 3.18 -15.64 -35.01
C LYS A 498 4.22 -14.71 -35.65
N ALA A 499 4.77 -13.79 -34.84
CA ALA A 499 5.85 -12.91 -35.26
C ALA A 499 6.99 -12.94 -34.23
N ASP A 500 8.21 -13.25 -34.71
CA ASP A 500 9.42 -13.23 -33.90
C ASP A 500 10.44 -12.25 -34.51
N ILE A 501 10.96 -11.32 -33.72
CA ILE A 501 12.07 -10.41 -34.04
C ILE A 501 13.21 -10.65 -33.04
N ILE A 502 14.40 -10.96 -33.56
CA ILE A 502 15.62 -11.18 -32.78
C ILE A 502 16.70 -10.26 -33.30
N GLN A 503 17.24 -9.41 -32.46
CA GLN A 503 18.26 -8.42 -32.82
C GLN A 503 19.47 -8.51 -31.91
N GLY A 504 20.64 -8.82 -32.49
CA GLY A 504 21.94 -8.72 -31.86
C GLY A 504 22.83 -7.71 -32.56
N GLY A 505 23.70 -7.03 -31.83
CA GLY A 505 24.50 -5.92 -32.35
C GLY A 505 23.74 -4.59 -32.35
N SER A 506 24.13 -3.60 -33.14
CA SER A 506 23.72 -2.22 -32.86
C SER A 506 23.01 -1.52 -34.02
N GLY A 507 22.01 -0.69 -33.67
CA GLY A 507 21.32 0.17 -34.65
C GLY A 507 20.49 -0.58 -35.68
N ASN A 508 20.06 -1.79 -35.37
CA ASN A 508 19.22 -2.57 -36.28
C ASN A 508 17.74 -2.15 -36.18
N THR A 509 17.04 -2.13 -37.30
CA THR A 509 15.61 -1.83 -37.34
C THR A 509 14.86 -2.99 -38.01
N ALA A 510 13.84 -3.49 -37.31
CA ALA A 510 13.01 -4.59 -37.77
C ALA A 510 11.52 -4.29 -37.63
N SER A 511 10.73 -4.59 -38.62
CA SER A 511 9.27 -4.51 -38.53
C SER A 511 8.59 -5.75 -39.11
N THR A 512 7.49 -6.17 -38.47
CA THR A 512 6.59 -7.22 -38.97
C THR A 512 5.15 -6.74 -38.83
N THR A 513 4.41 -6.79 -39.96
CA THR A 513 2.97 -6.50 -39.99
C THR A 513 2.22 -7.72 -40.53
N GLN A 514 1.26 -8.24 -39.77
CA GLN A 514 0.43 -9.38 -40.12
C GLN A 514 -1.07 -9.01 -40.05
N SER A 515 -1.80 -9.25 -41.12
CA SER A 515 -3.22 -8.93 -41.22
C SER A 515 -4.10 -10.07 -41.75
N GLY A 516 -3.58 -11.28 -41.91
CA GLY A 516 -4.31 -12.47 -42.32
C GLY A 516 -4.06 -13.64 -41.40
N LEU A 517 -4.82 -14.71 -41.54
CA LEU A 517 -4.84 -15.87 -40.64
C LEU A 517 -3.54 -16.68 -40.69
N SER A 518 -3.10 -17.19 -39.54
CA SER A 518 -2.04 -18.21 -39.42
C SER A 518 -0.71 -17.84 -40.09
N ASN A 519 -0.35 -16.58 -40.12
CA ASN A 519 0.91 -16.13 -40.70
C ASN A 519 2.10 -16.34 -39.74
N LEU A 520 3.24 -16.74 -40.28
CA LEU A 520 4.50 -16.88 -39.54
C LEU A 520 5.55 -15.92 -40.09
N SER A 521 6.08 -15.05 -39.26
CA SER A 521 7.20 -14.18 -39.57
C SER A 521 8.34 -14.39 -38.55
N GLN A 522 9.52 -14.73 -39.07
CA GLN A 522 10.74 -14.82 -38.27
C GLN A 522 11.81 -13.91 -38.85
N LEU A 523 12.30 -12.97 -38.05
CA LEU A 523 13.25 -11.96 -38.45
C LEU A 523 14.45 -12.00 -37.49
N ASN A 524 15.66 -12.24 -38.03
CA ASN A 524 16.89 -12.30 -37.28
C ASN A 524 17.93 -11.36 -37.85
N GLN A 525 18.40 -10.40 -37.07
CA GLN A 525 19.45 -9.44 -37.45
C GLN A 525 20.62 -9.54 -36.48
N LEU A 526 21.82 -9.81 -37.02
CA LEU A 526 23.07 -9.85 -36.27
C LEU A 526 24.13 -9.01 -36.97
N GLY A 527 24.55 -7.95 -36.31
CA GLY A 527 25.53 -7.00 -36.80
C GLY A 527 25.10 -5.56 -36.59
N SER A 528 25.27 -4.68 -37.54
CA SER A 528 24.94 -3.27 -37.33
C SER A 528 24.24 -2.60 -38.51
N GLY A 529 23.30 -1.71 -38.24
CA GLY A 529 22.64 -0.88 -39.21
C GLY A 529 21.70 -1.64 -40.15
N HIS A 530 21.26 -2.83 -39.82
CA HIS A 530 20.34 -3.59 -40.66
C HIS A 530 18.92 -2.99 -40.63
N THR A 531 18.24 -3.07 -41.78
CA THR A 531 16.82 -2.72 -41.88
C THR A 531 16.05 -3.88 -42.49
N ALA A 532 14.96 -4.32 -41.83
CA ALA A 532 14.11 -5.39 -42.30
C ALA A 532 12.63 -5.06 -42.13
N ASP A 533 11.83 -5.32 -43.17
CA ASP A 533 10.38 -5.14 -43.13
C ASP A 533 9.68 -6.36 -43.70
N VAL A 534 8.74 -6.95 -42.96
CA VAL A 534 7.93 -8.08 -43.38
C VAL A 534 6.45 -7.69 -43.28
N THR A 535 5.73 -7.78 -44.39
CA THR A 535 4.28 -7.56 -44.46
C THR A 535 3.59 -8.80 -45.01
N GLN A 536 2.64 -9.36 -44.24
CA GLN A 536 1.84 -10.53 -44.63
C GLN A 536 0.34 -10.20 -44.52
N SER A 537 -0.38 -10.26 -45.64
CA SER A 537 -1.81 -9.92 -45.69
C SER A 537 -2.73 -11.05 -46.15
N GLY A 538 -2.20 -12.18 -46.53
CA GLY A 538 -2.97 -13.39 -46.85
C GLY A 538 -2.98 -14.36 -45.66
N ALA A 539 -3.50 -15.56 -45.86
CA ALA A 539 -3.46 -16.62 -44.88
C ALA A 539 -2.32 -17.61 -45.14
N ASP A 540 -1.82 -18.25 -44.07
CA ASP A 540 -0.82 -19.31 -44.14
C ASP A 540 0.48 -18.89 -44.84
N ASN A 541 0.90 -17.64 -44.71
CA ASN A 541 2.15 -17.15 -45.23
C ASN A 541 3.30 -17.38 -44.25
N GLU A 542 4.46 -17.74 -44.78
CA GLU A 542 5.69 -17.94 -44.02
C GLU A 542 6.82 -17.04 -44.55
N SER A 543 7.50 -16.32 -43.66
CA SER A 543 8.68 -15.52 -43.96
C SER A 543 9.79 -15.79 -42.97
N LEU A 544 10.96 -16.21 -43.47
CA LEU A 544 12.21 -16.28 -42.72
C LEU A 544 13.19 -15.27 -43.31
N LEU A 545 13.59 -14.26 -42.52
CA LEU A 545 14.53 -13.24 -42.93
C LEU A 545 15.72 -13.21 -41.96
N VAL A 546 16.93 -13.38 -42.52
CA VAL A 546 18.17 -13.41 -41.73
C VAL A 546 19.17 -12.43 -42.35
N GLN A 547 19.75 -11.56 -41.54
CA GLN A 547 20.76 -10.57 -41.94
C GLN A 547 22.00 -10.67 -41.03
N TYR A 548 23.14 -10.86 -41.64
CA TYR A 548 24.45 -10.84 -40.98
C TYR A 548 25.36 -9.77 -41.58
N GLY A 549 26.22 -9.14 -40.76
CA GLY A 549 27.20 -8.16 -41.23
C GLY A 549 26.77 -6.71 -40.98
N MET A 550 26.72 -5.85 -42.02
CA MET A 550 26.44 -4.43 -41.83
C MET A 550 25.54 -3.85 -42.93
N ASP A 551 24.65 -2.94 -42.55
CA ASP A 551 23.88 -2.09 -43.47
C ASP A 551 23.09 -2.85 -44.56
N ASN A 552 22.62 -4.06 -44.25
CA ASN A 552 21.77 -4.82 -45.19
C ASN A 552 20.30 -4.36 -45.06
N THR A 553 19.60 -4.30 -46.19
CA THR A 553 18.18 -3.92 -46.27
C THR A 553 17.37 -5.04 -46.92
N ALA A 554 16.26 -5.44 -46.26
CA ALA A 554 15.35 -6.46 -46.80
C ALA A 554 13.89 -6.04 -46.66
N THR A 555 13.10 -6.25 -47.71
CA THR A 555 11.65 -6.07 -47.67
C THR A 555 10.97 -7.32 -48.21
N VAL A 556 10.05 -7.90 -47.42
CA VAL A 556 9.25 -9.06 -47.84
C VAL A 556 7.77 -8.69 -47.78
N THR A 557 7.06 -8.82 -48.88
CA THR A 557 5.62 -8.53 -48.96
C THR A 557 4.89 -9.75 -49.55
N GLN A 558 3.97 -10.32 -48.78
CA GLN A 558 3.16 -11.48 -49.17
C GLN A 558 1.67 -11.08 -49.12
N LEU A 559 1.02 -11.01 -50.28
CA LEU A 559 -0.33 -10.44 -50.43
C LEU A 559 -1.43 -11.48 -50.63
N SER A 560 -1.06 -12.74 -50.96
CA SER A 560 -2.00 -13.85 -51.14
C SER A 560 -1.69 -14.99 -50.16
N ASN A 561 -2.49 -16.06 -50.18
CA ASN A 561 -2.37 -17.17 -49.25
C ASN A 561 -1.24 -18.14 -49.64
N GLY A 562 -0.63 -18.77 -48.61
CA GLY A 562 0.30 -19.89 -48.76
C GLY A 562 1.64 -19.51 -49.38
N ASN A 563 2.06 -18.27 -49.29
CA ASN A 563 3.37 -17.87 -49.77
C ASN A 563 4.47 -18.24 -48.76
N SER A 564 5.61 -18.70 -49.27
CA SER A 564 6.81 -18.92 -48.43
C SER A 564 7.98 -18.14 -48.99
N SER A 565 8.70 -17.41 -48.16
CA SER A 565 9.91 -16.69 -48.51
C SER A 565 11.03 -16.96 -47.52
N THR A 566 12.25 -17.16 -48.04
CA THR A 566 13.47 -17.20 -47.25
C THR A 566 14.46 -16.20 -47.81
N VAL A 567 14.85 -15.22 -47.00
CA VAL A 567 15.86 -14.23 -47.33
C VAL A 567 17.05 -14.40 -46.41
N ASN A 568 18.25 -14.60 -47.00
CA ASN A 568 19.49 -14.62 -46.24
C ASN A 568 20.47 -13.62 -46.87
N GLN A 569 20.87 -12.61 -46.08
CA GLN A 569 21.87 -11.62 -46.48
C GLN A 569 23.08 -11.73 -45.56
N ASP A 570 24.24 -12.02 -46.14
CA ASP A 570 25.53 -12.06 -45.48
C ASP A 570 26.48 -11.05 -46.13
N GLY A 571 27.20 -10.27 -45.30
CA GLY A 571 28.10 -9.21 -45.75
C GLY A 571 27.55 -7.80 -45.48
N SER A 572 27.81 -6.85 -46.40
CA SER A 572 27.45 -5.47 -46.16
C SER A 572 26.77 -4.77 -47.34
N GLY A 573 25.80 -3.92 -47.03
CA GLY A 573 25.11 -3.07 -48.00
C GLY A 573 24.23 -3.83 -49.00
N ASN A 574 23.83 -5.06 -48.73
CA ASN A 574 22.96 -5.83 -49.63
C ASN A 574 21.51 -5.33 -49.53
N THR A 575 20.82 -5.30 -50.66
CA THR A 575 19.39 -4.94 -50.70
C THR A 575 18.59 -6.05 -51.38
N VAL A 576 17.51 -6.52 -50.72
CA VAL A 576 16.59 -7.54 -51.26
C VAL A 576 15.15 -7.06 -51.13
N THR A 577 14.36 -7.24 -52.17
CA THR A 577 12.91 -7.05 -52.12
C THR A 577 12.22 -8.29 -52.67
N VAL A 578 11.33 -8.88 -51.90
CA VAL A 578 10.49 -10.03 -52.29
C VAL A 578 9.04 -9.60 -52.25
N THR A 579 8.31 -9.78 -53.35
CA THR A 579 6.86 -9.54 -53.42
C THR A 579 6.20 -10.78 -54.02
N GLN A 580 5.22 -11.33 -53.31
CA GLN A 580 4.51 -12.55 -53.69
C GLN A 580 2.99 -12.32 -53.66
N GLY A 581 2.27 -12.89 -54.61
CA GLY A 581 0.81 -12.85 -54.62
C GLY A 581 0.23 -11.52 -55.11
N LEU A 582 0.68 -11.05 -56.25
CA LEU A 582 0.08 -9.89 -56.94
C LEU A 582 -1.26 -10.23 -57.57
#